data_6b94a9e33de04bd8e70265d42023ef33
#
_entry.id   6b94a9e33de04bd8e70265d42023ef33
#
_cell.length_a   1.000
_cell.length_b   1.000
_cell.length_c   1.000
_cell.angle_alpha   90.00
_cell.angle_beta   90.00
_cell.angle_gamma   90.00
#
_symmetry.space_group_name_H-M   'P 1'
#
loop_
_entity.id
_entity.type
_entity.pdbx_description
1 polymer ?
#
loop_
_entity_poly.entity_id
_entity_poly.type
_entity_poly.pdbx_seq_one_letter_code
_entity_poly.pdbx_strand_id
1 'polypeptide(L)'
;MRQPRILMCPPDYYGIEYEINPWMSRSHGSTPERAHGQWRKLYETLVGHGVTVELMTPQKGLPDLVFTANAGLVFEKLFFSSTFRHEVRARETPYFDAWFGAHGFEVRHLPKGIYFEGAGDALFCGPTLYAGYRIRSDVGGHQYLGKVLGRQVLPLELVNPRFYHLDTCFCPLAPGEAIYFPGAFDTYGQKVLETHVKRLLPAPENEAHRFGCNAVVVGKTVVTNTGCERLAEGLREWGYEPIAVELDEFLKAGGSAKCLTLRLDGEDAAVWE
;
A
#
# COMPACT_ATOMS: atom_id res chain seq x y z
N MET A 1 -8.38 -22.32 6.44
CA MET A 1 -7.61 -21.15 5.94
C MET A 1 -7.35 -20.23 7.12
N ARG A 2 -6.18 -19.62 7.20
CA ARG A 2 -5.84 -18.67 8.27
C ARG A 2 -6.67 -17.40 8.05
N GLN A 3 -7.29 -16.86 9.10
CA GLN A 3 -8.07 -15.63 8.99
C GLN A 3 -7.14 -14.45 8.69
N PRO A 4 -7.42 -13.63 7.64
CA PRO A 4 -6.58 -12.50 7.30
C PRO A 4 -6.52 -11.48 8.44
N ARG A 5 -5.33 -10.90 8.68
CA ARG A 5 -5.10 -9.89 9.72
C ARG A 5 -4.56 -8.61 9.08
N ILE A 6 -5.18 -7.48 9.40
CA ILE A 6 -4.80 -6.16 8.86
C ILE A 6 -4.67 -5.16 10.00
N LEU A 7 -3.59 -4.34 9.96
CA LEU A 7 -3.43 -3.15 10.78
C LEU A 7 -4.08 -1.95 10.09
N MET A 8 -4.89 -1.22 10.84
CA MET A 8 -5.44 0.08 10.44
C MET A 8 -5.24 1.10 11.58
N CYS A 9 -5.25 2.39 11.23
CA CYS A 9 -5.22 3.48 12.21
C CYS A 9 -6.46 4.37 11.98
N PRO A 10 -7.27 4.68 13.02
CA PRO A 10 -8.39 5.60 12.90
C PRO A 10 -7.93 7.01 12.47
N PRO A 11 -8.75 7.75 11.69
CA PRO A 11 -8.37 9.05 11.12
C PRO A 11 -8.60 10.24 12.07
N ASP A 12 -8.49 10.02 13.40
CA ASP A 12 -8.83 11.04 14.42
C ASP A 12 -8.02 12.34 14.28
N TYR A 13 -6.81 12.24 13.76
CA TYR A 13 -5.92 13.39 13.52
C TYR A 13 -5.54 13.53 12.05
N TYR A 14 -6.23 12.82 11.15
CA TYR A 14 -6.00 12.93 9.71
C TYR A 14 -6.35 14.33 9.20
N GLY A 15 -5.46 14.88 8.39
CA GLY A 15 -5.64 16.19 7.76
C GLY A 15 -4.48 16.48 6.80
N ILE A 16 -4.65 17.49 5.94
CA ILE A 16 -3.59 17.93 5.02
C ILE A 16 -2.86 19.11 5.67
N GLU A 17 -1.87 18.82 6.51
CA GLU A 17 -1.09 19.83 7.24
C GLU A 17 0.15 20.30 6.47
N TYR A 18 0.62 19.51 5.50
CA TYR A 18 1.78 19.74 4.63
C TYR A 18 1.54 19.18 3.22
N GLU A 19 2.47 19.44 2.31
CA GLU A 19 2.39 19.02 0.92
C GLU A 19 3.67 18.27 0.55
N ILE A 20 3.62 16.95 0.45
CA ILE A 20 4.77 16.07 0.17
C ILE A 20 4.55 15.17 -1.06
N ASN A 21 3.44 15.35 -1.75
CA ASN A 21 3.13 14.72 -3.03
C ASN A 21 2.16 15.60 -3.83
N PRO A 22 1.99 15.39 -5.15
CA PRO A 22 1.17 16.25 -6.01
C PRO A 22 -0.34 16.22 -5.74
N TRP A 23 -0.84 15.36 -4.88
CA TRP A 23 -2.26 15.28 -4.50
C TRP A 23 -2.59 16.22 -3.36
N MET A 24 -1.65 16.43 -2.46
CA MET A 24 -1.85 17.23 -1.27
C MET A 24 -1.95 18.72 -1.62
N SER A 25 -2.98 19.36 -1.10
CA SER A 25 -3.13 20.81 -1.13
C SER A 25 -3.73 21.32 0.16
N ARG A 26 -3.01 22.17 0.86
CA ARG A 26 -3.49 22.82 2.10
C ARG A 26 -4.70 23.72 1.86
N SER A 27 -4.91 24.18 0.62
CA SER A 27 -6.10 24.94 0.23
C SER A 27 -7.34 24.07 0.02
N HIS A 28 -7.16 22.74 -0.09
CA HIS A 28 -8.23 21.76 -0.28
C HIS A 28 -8.13 20.66 0.76
N GLY A 29 -8.25 21.04 2.03
CA GLY A 29 -8.15 20.14 3.17
C GLY A 29 -9.20 19.04 3.19
N SER A 30 -8.98 18.04 4.04
CA SER A 30 -9.96 16.97 4.30
C SER A 30 -11.10 17.47 5.21
N THR A 31 -12.25 16.81 5.09
CA THR A 31 -13.38 16.97 5.99
C THR A 31 -13.36 15.85 7.02
N PRO A 32 -13.07 16.12 8.32
CA PRO A 32 -12.90 15.07 9.33
C PRO A 32 -14.07 14.10 9.42
N GLU A 33 -15.31 14.58 9.45
CA GLU A 33 -16.50 13.76 9.59
C GLU A 33 -16.67 12.80 8.39
N ARG A 34 -16.37 13.27 7.16
CA ARG A 34 -16.40 12.44 5.96
C ARG A 34 -15.25 11.43 5.97
N ALA A 35 -14.04 11.83 6.35
CA ALA A 35 -12.90 10.94 6.48
C ALA A 35 -13.19 9.79 7.46
N HIS A 36 -13.76 10.09 8.63
CA HIS A 36 -14.21 9.08 9.58
C HIS A 36 -15.29 8.15 9.01
N GLY A 37 -16.27 8.70 8.29
CA GLY A 37 -17.32 7.90 7.64
C GLY A 37 -16.76 6.94 6.58
N GLN A 38 -15.88 7.44 5.72
CA GLN A 38 -15.24 6.65 4.66
C GLN A 38 -14.31 5.57 5.22
N TRP A 39 -13.48 5.92 6.21
CA TRP A 39 -12.61 4.99 6.90
C TRP A 39 -13.41 3.86 7.58
N ARG A 40 -14.49 4.22 8.29
CA ARG A 40 -15.39 3.26 8.94
C ARG A 40 -16.01 2.31 7.91
N LYS A 41 -16.43 2.82 6.75
CA LYS A 41 -16.99 1.99 5.68
C LYS A 41 -15.98 0.98 5.16
N LEU A 42 -14.71 1.38 4.98
CA LEU A 42 -13.63 0.47 4.62
C LEU A 42 -13.42 -0.59 5.71
N TYR A 43 -13.32 -0.17 6.96
CA TYR A 43 -13.18 -1.07 8.12
C TYR A 43 -14.31 -2.11 8.17
N GLU A 44 -15.57 -1.67 8.11
CA GLU A 44 -16.74 -2.54 8.14
C GLU A 44 -16.78 -3.51 6.95
N THR A 45 -16.35 -3.04 5.77
CA THR A 45 -16.24 -3.86 4.57
C THR A 45 -15.23 -4.99 4.78
N LEU A 46 -14.05 -4.68 5.30
CA LEU A 46 -13.01 -5.68 5.57
C LEU A 46 -13.45 -6.70 6.63
N VAL A 47 -14.00 -6.22 7.74
CA VAL A 47 -14.53 -7.10 8.82
C VAL A 47 -15.64 -8.00 8.29
N GLY A 48 -16.56 -7.46 7.49
CA GLY A 48 -17.65 -8.21 6.86
C GLY A 48 -17.18 -9.31 5.90
N HIS A 49 -15.94 -9.21 5.40
CA HIS A 49 -15.28 -10.24 4.56
C HIS A 49 -14.29 -11.12 5.35
N GLY A 50 -14.43 -11.19 6.67
CA GLY A 50 -13.71 -12.12 7.52
C GLY A 50 -12.30 -11.67 7.91
N VAL A 51 -11.96 -10.39 7.74
CA VAL A 51 -10.67 -9.84 8.16
C VAL A 51 -10.70 -9.53 9.66
N THR A 52 -9.68 -9.95 10.39
CA THR A 52 -9.39 -9.43 11.73
C THR A 52 -8.64 -8.10 11.57
N VAL A 53 -9.29 -7.00 11.94
CA VAL A 53 -8.65 -5.68 11.91
C VAL A 53 -8.11 -5.36 13.30
N GLU A 54 -6.80 -5.11 13.37
CA GLU A 54 -6.11 -4.61 14.55
C GLU A 54 -5.91 -3.10 14.41
N LEU A 55 -6.10 -2.38 15.51
CA LEU A 55 -6.07 -0.93 15.48
C LEU A 55 -4.81 -0.40 16.16
N MET A 56 -4.19 0.58 15.49
CA MET A 56 -3.19 1.42 16.08
C MET A 56 -3.83 2.67 16.69
N THR A 57 -3.33 3.12 17.82
CA THR A 57 -3.80 4.38 18.43
C THR A 57 -3.31 5.58 17.62
N PRO A 58 -4.21 6.42 17.10
CA PRO A 58 -3.82 7.62 16.36
C PRO A 58 -3.07 8.60 17.26
N GLN A 59 -2.16 9.38 16.66
CA GLN A 59 -1.29 10.30 17.39
C GLN A 59 -1.50 11.74 16.90
N LYS A 60 -1.71 12.65 17.84
CA LYS A 60 -1.85 14.09 17.53
C LYS A 60 -0.58 14.63 16.87
N GLY A 61 -0.73 15.36 15.77
CA GLY A 61 0.37 15.94 15.00
C GLY A 61 1.09 14.92 14.08
N LEU A 62 0.47 13.76 13.84
CA LEU A 62 0.90 12.76 12.86
C LEU A 62 -0.28 12.42 11.94
N PRO A 63 -0.67 13.34 11.04
CA PRO A 63 -1.89 13.17 10.23
C PRO A 63 -1.81 11.98 9.27
N ASP A 64 -0.62 11.63 8.80
CA ASP A 64 -0.42 10.52 7.86
C ASP A 64 -0.25 9.15 8.53
N LEU A 65 -0.30 9.07 9.87
CA LEU A 65 -0.26 7.80 10.60
C LEU A 65 -1.40 6.84 10.20
N VAL A 66 -2.47 7.39 9.65
CA VAL A 66 -3.61 6.64 9.08
C VAL A 66 -3.21 5.75 7.91
N PHE A 67 -2.13 6.09 7.17
CA PHE A 67 -1.61 5.32 6.03
C PHE A 67 -0.66 4.22 6.49
N THR A 68 -1.22 3.20 7.10
CA THR A 68 -0.48 2.11 7.75
C THR A 68 0.34 1.24 6.79
N ALA A 69 0.02 1.21 5.48
CA ALA A 69 0.86 0.55 4.48
C ALA A 69 2.31 1.04 4.50
N ASN A 70 2.50 2.32 4.83
CA ASN A 70 3.83 2.92 4.88
C ASN A 70 4.58 2.68 6.21
N ALA A 71 3.97 1.99 7.19
CA ALA A 71 4.65 1.65 8.45
C ALA A 71 5.92 0.84 8.23
N GLY A 72 5.87 -0.11 7.31
CA GLY A 72 6.96 -1.02 7.02
C GLY A 72 6.52 -2.19 6.14
N LEU A 73 7.40 -3.15 5.95
CA LEU A 73 7.13 -4.42 5.27
C LEU A 73 7.06 -5.55 6.30
N VAL A 74 5.95 -6.29 6.29
CA VAL A 74 5.79 -7.51 7.10
C VAL A 74 6.19 -8.74 6.28
N PHE A 75 7.06 -9.57 6.84
CA PHE A 75 7.42 -10.87 6.31
C PHE A 75 7.48 -11.88 7.45
N GLU A 76 6.51 -12.78 7.50
CA GLU A 76 6.33 -13.73 8.61
C GLU A 76 6.24 -13.02 9.98
N LYS A 77 7.28 -13.15 10.81
CA LYS A 77 7.41 -12.48 12.10
C LYS A 77 8.36 -11.28 12.07
N LEU A 78 8.90 -10.95 10.90
CA LEU A 78 9.76 -9.80 10.72
C LEU A 78 8.93 -8.59 10.33
N PHE A 79 9.27 -7.45 10.90
CA PHE A 79 8.76 -6.15 10.48
C PHE A 79 9.94 -5.25 10.12
N PHE A 80 10.07 -4.94 8.84
CA PHE A 80 11.07 -3.98 8.34
C PHE A 80 10.49 -2.60 8.41
N SER A 81 10.87 -1.86 9.44
CA SER A 81 10.38 -0.52 9.71
C SER A 81 10.78 0.47 8.63
N SER A 82 9.89 1.39 8.28
CA SER A 82 10.14 2.41 7.27
C SER A 82 11.14 3.46 7.75
N THR A 83 11.97 3.89 6.80
CA THR A 83 12.81 5.08 6.90
C THR A 83 12.27 6.11 5.90
N PHE A 84 11.40 6.97 6.38
CA PHE A 84 10.70 7.93 5.54
C PHE A 84 11.65 8.97 4.93
N ARG A 85 11.44 9.29 3.65
CA ARG A 85 12.18 10.34 2.95
C ARG A 85 11.83 11.73 3.47
N HIS A 86 10.56 11.95 3.82
CA HIS A 86 10.09 13.22 4.37
C HIS A 86 10.13 13.21 5.88
N GLU A 87 10.86 14.17 6.47
CA GLU A 87 11.05 14.27 7.92
C GLU A 87 9.73 14.38 8.70
N VAL A 88 8.72 15.02 8.12
CA VAL A 88 7.38 15.15 8.74
C VAL A 88 6.76 13.79 9.05
N ARG A 89 7.04 12.76 8.22
CA ARG A 89 6.58 11.38 8.43
C ARG A 89 7.56 10.53 9.26
N ALA A 90 8.84 10.88 9.32
CA ALA A 90 9.82 10.13 10.13
C ALA A 90 9.43 10.05 11.62
N ARG A 91 8.61 10.98 12.09
CA ARG A 91 8.05 11.00 13.45
C ARG A 91 7.03 9.88 13.72
N GLU A 92 6.53 9.21 12.69
CA GLU A 92 5.61 8.07 12.79
C GLU A 92 6.34 6.78 13.21
N THR A 93 7.59 6.61 12.77
CA THR A 93 8.41 5.39 12.95
C THR A 93 8.43 4.85 14.38
N PRO A 94 8.68 5.64 15.44
CA PRO A 94 8.72 5.13 16.80
C PRO A 94 7.40 4.50 17.28
N TYR A 95 6.27 5.00 16.79
CA TYR A 95 4.95 4.47 17.16
C TYR A 95 4.68 3.13 16.46
N PHE A 96 5.07 3.00 15.20
CA PHE A 96 5.00 1.73 14.48
C PHE A 96 5.93 0.69 15.11
N ASP A 97 7.18 1.04 15.40
CA ASP A 97 8.15 0.15 16.05
C ASP A 97 7.64 -0.37 17.39
N ALA A 98 7.09 0.53 18.22
CA ALA A 98 6.52 0.16 19.51
C ALA A 98 5.31 -0.78 19.37
N TRP A 99 4.42 -0.50 18.40
CA TRP A 99 3.25 -1.34 18.15
C TRP A 99 3.67 -2.74 17.70
N PHE A 100 4.54 -2.85 16.69
CA PHE A 100 4.99 -4.14 16.16
C PHE A 100 5.78 -4.95 17.17
N GLY A 101 6.67 -4.31 17.93
CA GLY A 101 7.41 -4.96 19.03
C GLY A 101 6.48 -5.53 20.10
N ALA A 102 5.45 -4.79 20.50
CA ALA A 102 4.46 -5.22 21.49
C ALA A 102 3.56 -6.38 20.98
N HIS A 103 3.41 -6.52 19.65
CA HIS A 103 2.59 -7.57 19.02
C HIS A 103 3.40 -8.78 18.54
N GLY A 104 4.65 -8.93 19.02
CA GLY A 104 5.47 -10.12 18.81
C GLY A 104 6.14 -10.21 17.44
N PHE A 105 6.36 -9.07 16.79
CA PHE A 105 7.20 -8.98 15.60
C PHE A 105 8.63 -8.62 15.98
N GLU A 106 9.59 -9.18 15.25
CA GLU A 106 10.98 -8.74 15.29
C GLU A 106 11.14 -7.50 14.43
N VAL A 107 11.32 -6.34 15.08
CA VAL A 107 11.49 -5.06 14.37
C VAL A 107 12.91 -4.96 13.84
N ARG A 108 13.04 -4.68 12.57
CA ARG A 108 14.31 -4.47 11.86
C ARG A 108 14.32 -3.16 11.12
N HIS A 109 15.46 -2.51 11.10
CA HIS A 109 15.70 -1.27 10.36
C HIS A 109 16.65 -1.53 9.19
N LEU A 110 16.45 -0.79 8.10
CA LEU A 110 17.39 -0.78 6.99
C LEU A 110 18.69 -0.05 7.39
N PRO A 111 19.80 -0.27 6.65
CA PRO A 111 21.02 0.48 6.88
C PRO A 111 20.82 1.98 6.83
N LYS A 112 21.56 2.72 7.67
CA LYS A 112 21.47 4.18 7.74
C LYS A 112 21.70 4.83 6.38
N GLY A 113 20.91 5.87 6.08
CA GLY A 113 21.02 6.64 4.84
C GLY A 113 20.27 6.03 3.65
N ILE A 114 19.51 4.94 3.86
CA ILE A 114 18.65 4.33 2.85
C ILE A 114 17.20 4.64 3.21
N TYR A 115 16.47 5.27 2.30
CA TYR A 115 15.04 5.49 2.44
C TYR A 115 14.25 4.27 1.96
N PHE A 116 13.19 3.94 2.71
CA PHE A 116 12.28 2.85 2.42
C PHE A 116 10.92 3.13 3.06
N GLU A 117 9.84 3.09 2.30
CA GLU A 117 8.50 3.42 2.78
C GLU A 117 7.55 2.20 2.75
N GLY A 118 8.05 1.07 3.25
CA GLY A 118 7.27 -0.11 3.60
C GLY A 118 6.52 -0.78 2.45
N ALA A 119 5.32 -1.29 2.75
CA ALA A 119 4.45 -1.94 1.78
C ALA A 119 3.80 -0.94 0.80
N GLY A 120 4.01 0.37 0.98
CA GLY A 120 3.76 1.35 -0.07
C GLY A 120 4.65 1.14 -1.29
N ASP A 121 5.91 0.74 -1.08
CA ASP A 121 6.89 0.54 -2.15
C ASP A 121 7.39 -0.91 -2.30
N ALA A 122 6.87 -1.86 -1.52
CA ALA A 122 7.32 -3.25 -1.58
C ALA A 122 6.15 -4.22 -1.48
N LEU A 123 5.85 -4.93 -2.57
CA LEU A 123 4.68 -5.81 -2.70
C LEU A 123 5.09 -7.17 -3.28
N PHE A 124 4.67 -8.26 -2.62
CA PHE A 124 4.88 -9.60 -3.13
C PHE A 124 3.86 -9.98 -4.21
N CYS A 125 4.36 -10.57 -5.31
CA CYS A 125 3.54 -11.28 -6.28
C CYS A 125 4.19 -12.63 -6.57
N GLY A 126 3.60 -13.71 -6.08
CA GLY A 126 4.25 -15.01 -5.98
C GLY A 126 5.45 -14.97 -5.03
N PRO A 127 6.57 -15.62 -5.36
CA PRO A 127 7.78 -15.63 -4.53
C PRO A 127 8.64 -14.36 -4.68
N THR A 128 8.28 -13.46 -5.61
CA THR A 128 9.07 -12.28 -5.97
C THR A 128 8.55 -11.03 -5.28
N LEU A 129 9.43 -10.24 -4.72
CA LEU A 129 9.15 -8.91 -4.18
C LEU A 129 9.37 -7.86 -5.28
N TYR A 130 8.31 -7.17 -5.66
CA TYR A 130 8.37 -6.00 -6.54
C TYR A 130 8.57 -4.76 -5.68
N ALA A 131 9.53 -3.92 -6.03
CA ALA A 131 9.88 -2.79 -5.18
C ALA A 131 10.07 -1.50 -5.98
N GLY A 132 9.23 -0.50 -5.68
CA GLY A 132 9.27 0.84 -6.27
C GLY A 132 10.45 1.66 -5.76
N TYR A 133 11.06 2.46 -6.62
CA TYR A 133 12.15 3.36 -6.23
C TYR A 133 12.12 4.68 -6.98
N ARG A 134 13.01 5.58 -6.63
CA ARG A 134 13.27 6.91 -7.13
C ARG A 134 12.54 8.01 -6.36
N ILE A 135 11.22 7.89 -6.10
CA ILE A 135 10.43 9.00 -5.52
C ILE A 135 10.50 8.97 -3.99
N ARG A 136 10.25 7.82 -3.37
CA ARG A 136 10.21 7.66 -1.91
C ARG A 136 11.27 6.70 -1.38
N SER A 137 11.39 5.53 -1.97
CA SER A 137 12.35 4.52 -1.57
C SER A 137 13.58 4.49 -2.46
N ASP A 138 14.69 3.98 -1.92
CA ASP A 138 15.98 3.83 -2.61
C ASP A 138 16.22 2.38 -3.02
N VAL A 139 16.83 2.20 -4.18
CA VAL A 139 17.20 0.85 -4.69
C VAL A 139 18.14 0.08 -3.74
N GLY A 140 18.94 0.78 -2.94
CA GLY A 140 19.80 0.16 -1.92
C GLY A 140 19.00 -0.64 -0.88
N GLY A 141 17.78 -0.22 -0.56
CA GLY A 141 16.85 -0.96 0.31
C GLY A 141 16.45 -2.30 -0.29
N HIS A 142 16.25 -2.36 -1.60
CA HIS A 142 15.86 -3.58 -2.32
C HIS A 142 16.95 -4.67 -2.23
N GLN A 143 18.23 -4.27 -2.35
CA GLN A 143 19.35 -5.20 -2.21
C GLN A 143 19.44 -5.77 -0.78
N TYR A 144 19.25 -4.92 0.22
CA TYR A 144 19.23 -5.33 1.62
C TYR A 144 18.08 -6.32 1.88
N LEU A 145 16.87 -5.98 1.47
CA LEU A 145 15.68 -6.83 1.63
C LEU A 145 15.88 -8.18 0.91
N GLY A 146 16.34 -8.17 -0.34
CA GLY A 146 16.59 -9.41 -1.10
C GLY A 146 17.55 -10.37 -0.39
N LYS A 147 18.63 -9.81 0.20
CA LYS A 147 19.61 -10.59 0.96
C LYS A 147 19.03 -11.16 2.25
N VAL A 148 18.29 -10.34 3.02
CA VAL A 148 17.76 -10.76 4.33
C VAL A 148 16.59 -11.74 4.16
N LEU A 149 15.72 -11.49 3.17
CA LEU A 149 14.55 -12.33 2.90
C LEU A 149 14.90 -13.62 2.13
N GLY A 150 16.07 -13.68 1.49
CA GLY A 150 16.42 -14.78 0.58
C GLY A 150 15.49 -14.85 -0.64
N ARG A 151 14.97 -13.70 -1.08
CA ARG A 151 13.97 -13.58 -2.16
C ARG A 151 14.49 -12.73 -3.30
N GLN A 152 14.01 -13.04 -4.51
CA GLN A 152 14.23 -12.15 -5.64
C GLN A 152 13.50 -10.83 -5.41
N VAL A 153 14.20 -9.72 -5.61
CA VAL A 153 13.60 -8.38 -5.61
C VAL A 153 13.74 -7.79 -7.00
N LEU A 154 12.64 -7.38 -7.60
CA LEU A 154 12.61 -6.71 -8.90
C LEU A 154 12.33 -5.22 -8.67
N PRO A 155 13.34 -4.35 -8.93
CA PRO A 155 13.16 -2.91 -8.79
C PRO A 155 12.33 -2.36 -9.94
N LEU A 156 11.39 -1.46 -9.61
CA LEU A 156 10.52 -0.77 -10.56
C LEU A 156 10.69 0.75 -10.40
N GLU A 157 11.18 1.41 -11.43
CA GLU A 157 11.33 2.87 -11.42
C GLU A 157 9.97 3.55 -11.57
N LEU A 158 9.61 4.38 -10.59
CA LEU A 158 8.41 5.21 -10.62
C LEU A 158 8.76 6.55 -11.28
N VAL A 159 8.22 6.80 -12.47
CA VAL A 159 8.55 8.00 -13.27
C VAL A 159 7.47 9.07 -13.24
N ASN A 160 6.27 8.73 -12.80
CA ASN A 160 5.15 9.66 -12.69
C ASN A 160 4.96 10.09 -11.23
N PRO A 161 5.19 11.37 -10.88
CA PRO A 161 5.12 11.83 -9.50
C PRO A 161 3.73 11.72 -8.85
N ARG A 162 2.66 11.56 -9.63
CA ARG A 162 1.32 11.28 -9.10
C ARG A 162 1.21 9.88 -8.52
N PHE A 163 2.03 8.94 -9.00
CA PHE A 163 2.10 7.56 -8.52
C PHE A 163 3.42 7.37 -7.76
N TYR A 164 3.53 8.06 -6.64
CA TYR A 164 4.77 8.22 -5.89
C TYR A 164 5.16 7.01 -5.02
N HIS A 165 4.23 6.07 -4.80
CA HIS A 165 4.44 4.76 -4.22
C HIS A 165 3.98 3.66 -5.18
N LEU A 166 4.58 2.47 -5.07
CA LEU A 166 4.24 1.32 -5.91
C LEU A 166 2.79 0.87 -5.71
N ASP A 167 2.27 0.87 -4.49
CA ASP A 167 0.90 0.47 -4.17
C ASP A 167 -0.17 1.38 -4.79
N THR A 168 0.21 2.57 -5.27
CA THR A 168 -0.72 3.46 -5.99
C THR A 168 -0.93 3.07 -7.45
N CYS A 169 -0.03 2.25 -8.02
CA CYS A 169 -0.03 1.90 -9.44
C CYS A 169 0.20 0.40 -9.74
N PHE A 170 0.34 -0.43 -8.70
CA PHE A 170 0.52 -1.88 -8.81
C PHE A 170 -0.17 -2.58 -7.63
N CYS A 171 -1.02 -3.54 -7.92
CA CYS A 171 -1.71 -4.35 -6.92
C CYS A 171 -1.66 -5.83 -7.29
N PRO A 172 -0.83 -6.63 -6.62
CA PRO A 172 -0.88 -8.09 -6.74
C PRO A 172 -2.23 -8.65 -6.26
N LEU A 173 -2.85 -9.51 -7.09
CA LEU A 173 -4.15 -10.14 -6.80
C LEU A 173 -3.99 -11.58 -6.30
N ALA A 174 -3.13 -12.32 -6.99
CA ALA A 174 -2.78 -13.71 -6.71
C ALA A 174 -1.35 -13.96 -7.24
N PRO A 175 -0.72 -15.12 -6.93
CA PRO A 175 0.59 -15.43 -7.48
C PRO A 175 0.61 -15.38 -9.02
N GLY A 176 1.27 -14.36 -9.57
CA GLY A 176 1.37 -14.10 -11.00
C GLY A 176 0.19 -13.35 -11.63
N GLU A 177 -0.70 -12.77 -10.84
CA GLU A 177 -1.79 -11.91 -11.31
C GLU A 177 -1.74 -10.55 -10.62
N ALA A 178 -1.86 -9.45 -11.36
CA ALA A 178 -1.87 -8.11 -10.79
C ALA A 178 -2.66 -7.10 -11.63
N ILE A 179 -3.16 -6.06 -10.95
CA ILE A 179 -3.57 -4.81 -11.58
C ILE A 179 -2.35 -3.90 -11.67
N TYR A 180 -2.23 -3.13 -12.74
CA TYR A 180 -1.18 -2.13 -12.84
C TYR A 180 -1.59 -0.93 -13.71
N PHE A 181 -0.94 0.20 -13.51
CA PHE A 181 -1.06 1.36 -14.41
C PHE A 181 0.28 1.56 -15.14
N PRO A 182 0.35 1.25 -16.46
CA PRO A 182 1.59 1.34 -17.23
C PRO A 182 2.26 2.73 -17.18
N GLY A 183 1.46 3.81 -17.19
CA GLY A 183 1.94 5.18 -17.18
C GLY A 183 2.67 5.66 -15.92
N ALA A 184 2.78 4.79 -14.90
CA ALA A 184 3.56 5.07 -13.69
C ALA A 184 5.03 4.65 -13.82
N PHE A 185 5.35 3.71 -14.73
CA PHE A 185 6.64 3.07 -14.87
C PHE A 185 7.38 3.53 -16.11
N ASP A 186 8.70 3.48 -16.04
CA ASP A 186 9.53 3.57 -17.25
C ASP A 186 9.37 2.35 -18.16
N THR A 187 9.90 2.41 -19.38
CA THR A 187 9.79 1.32 -20.35
C THR A 187 10.40 0.01 -19.85
N TYR A 188 11.48 0.09 -19.06
CA TYR A 188 12.12 -1.10 -18.50
C TYR A 188 11.24 -1.73 -17.40
N GLY A 189 10.69 -0.93 -16.50
CA GLY A 189 9.76 -1.40 -15.45
C GLY A 189 8.50 -2.05 -16.01
N GLN A 190 7.92 -1.47 -17.09
CA GLN A 190 6.81 -2.10 -17.81
C GLN A 190 7.22 -3.49 -18.34
N LYS A 191 8.41 -3.58 -18.97
CA LYS A 191 8.92 -4.85 -19.50
C LYS A 191 9.20 -5.89 -18.42
N VAL A 192 9.69 -5.47 -17.26
CA VAL A 192 9.87 -6.34 -16.08
C VAL A 192 8.52 -6.91 -15.65
N LEU A 193 7.49 -6.08 -15.51
CA LEU A 193 6.14 -6.55 -15.14
C LEU A 193 5.58 -7.52 -16.18
N GLU A 194 5.62 -7.19 -17.46
CA GLU A 194 5.15 -8.05 -18.57
C GLU A 194 5.87 -9.41 -18.63
N THR A 195 7.14 -9.45 -18.21
CA THR A 195 7.95 -10.68 -18.26
C THR A 195 7.71 -11.58 -17.05
N HIS A 196 7.51 -11.00 -15.88
CA HIS A 196 7.49 -11.74 -14.62
C HIS A 196 6.10 -11.94 -14.01
N VAL A 197 5.11 -11.15 -14.42
CA VAL A 197 3.71 -11.32 -13.99
C VAL A 197 2.91 -11.96 -15.14
N LYS A 198 2.32 -13.13 -14.90
CA LYS A 198 1.65 -13.92 -15.95
C LYS A 198 0.40 -13.24 -16.53
N ARG A 199 -0.34 -12.54 -15.68
CA ARG A 199 -1.58 -11.84 -16.05
C ARG A 199 -1.57 -10.44 -15.45
N LEU A 200 -1.56 -9.45 -16.31
CA LEU A 200 -1.60 -8.03 -15.95
C LEU A 200 -2.90 -7.42 -16.44
N LEU A 201 -3.68 -6.85 -15.52
CA LEU A 201 -4.88 -6.09 -15.82
C LEU A 201 -4.52 -4.59 -15.83
N PRO A 202 -4.45 -3.93 -16.99
CA PRO A 202 -4.14 -2.52 -17.06
C PRO A 202 -5.32 -1.68 -16.56
N ALA A 203 -5.06 -0.80 -15.60
CA ALA A 203 -6.05 0.18 -15.17
C ALA A 203 -6.14 1.31 -16.23
N PRO A 204 -7.36 1.72 -16.64
CA PRO A 204 -7.53 2.93 -17.44
C PRO A 204 -6.97 4.16 -16.69
N GLU A 205 -6.42 5.12 -17.43
CA GLU A 205 -5.74 6.29 -16.84
C GLU A 205 -6.65 7.08 -15.90
N ASN A 206 -7.90 7.33 -16.30
CA ASN A 206 -8.88 8.02 -15.44
C ASN A 206 -9.17 7.26 -14.14
N GLU A 207 -9.19 5.92 -14.18
CA GLU A 207 -9.42 5.09 -12.99
C GLU A 207 -8.13 4.91 -12.17
N ALA A 208 -6.96 4.89 -12.80
CA ALA A 208 -5.69 4.97 -12.10
C ALA A 208 -5.57 6.27 -11.28
N HIS A 209 -6.04 7.41 -11.82
CA HIS A 209 -6.15 8.67 -11.10
C HIS A 209 -7.24 8.68 -10.02
N ARG A 210 -8.10 7.68 -9.97
CA ARG A 210 -9.02 7.39 -8.85
C ARG A 210 -8.40 6.40 -7.85
N PHE A 211 -7.11 6.07 -7.99
CA PHE A 211 -6.41 5.06 -7.21
C PHE A 211 -7.01 3.66 -7.33
N GLY A 212 -7.48 3.29 -8.52
CA GLY A 212 -8.02 1.95 -8.80
C GLY A 212 -7.03 0.82 -8.52
N CYS A 213 -5.71 1.07 -8.70
CA CYS A 213 -4.66 0.11 -8.35
C CYS A 213 -4.37 0.05 -6.83
N ASN A 214 -4.78 1.05 -6.04
CA ASN A 214 -4.53 1.06 -4.60
C ASN A 214 -5.63 0.25 -3.87
N ALA A 215 -5.66 -1.05 -4.13
CA ALA A 215 -6.70 -1.96 -3.71
C ALA A 215 -6.25 -2.91 -2.59
N VAL A 216 -7.20 -3.33 -1.75
CA VAL A 216 -6.99 -4.38 -0.75
C VAL A 216 -7.57 -5.68 -1.27
N VAL A 217 -6.76 -6.73 -1.27
CA VAL A 217 -7.16 -8.07 -1.71
C VAL A 217 -7.35 -8.99 -0.51
N VAL A 218 -8.51 -9.66 -0.47
CA VAL A 218 -8.85 -10.67 0.54
C VAL A 218 -9.46 -11.86 -0.20
N GLY A 219 -8.68 -12.87 -0.48
CA GLY A 219 -9.09 -14.00 -1.31
C GLY A 219 -9.50 -13.57 -2.72
N LYS A 220 -10.77 -13.69 -3.05
CA LYS A 220 -11.31 -13.20 -4.32
C LYS A 220 -11.93 -11.82 -4.26
N THR A 221 -12.08 -11.25 -3.07
CA THR A 221 -12.61 -9.90 -2.88
C THR A 221 -11.51 -8.87 -3.11
N VAL A 222 -11.78 -7.86 -3.94
CA VAL A 222 -10.89 -6.74 -4.23
C VAL A 222 -11.58 -5.43 -3.88
N VAL A 223 -11.14 -4.78 -2.80
CA VAL A 223 -11.73 -3.53 -2.34
C VAL A 223 -10.97 -2.36 -2.96
N THR A 224 -11.67 -1.56 -3.77
CA THR A 224 -11.11 -0.40 -4.48
C THR A 224 -11.86 0.88 -4.11
N ASN A 225 -11.37 2.02 -4.61
CA ASN A 225 -12.12 3.27 -4.56
C ASN A 225 -13.30 3.25 -5.57
N THR A 226 -14.29 4.11 -5.34
CA THR A 226 -15.37 4.37 -6.30
C THR A 226 -14.86 5.02 -7.59
N GLY A 227 -15.61 4.87 -8.70
CA GLY A 227 -15.28 5.45 -10.00
C GLY A 227 -14.23 4.62 -10.78
N CYS A 228 -14.20 3.30 -10.56
CA CYS A 228 -13.29 2.35 -11.21
C CYS A 228 -14.10 1.20 -11.88
N GLU A 229 -15.13 1.55 -12.67
CA GLU A 229 -16.10 0.61 -13.21
C GLU A 229 -15.49 -0.36 -14.24
N ARG A 230 -14.63 0.14 -15.15
CA ARG A 230 -13.96 -0.69 -16.16
C ARG A 230 -12.97 -1.65 -15.54
N LEU A 231 -12.24 -1.19 -14.52
CA LEU A 231 -11.37 -2.06 -13.75
C LEU A 231 -12.18 -3.15 -13.01
N ALA A 232 -13.33 -2.78 -12.45
CA ALA A 232 -14.23 -3.71 -11.78
C ALA A 232 -14.81 -4.77 -12.78
N GLU A 233 -15.11 -4.38 -14.01
CA GLU A 233 -15.51 -5.32 -15.07
C GLU A 233 -14.39 -6.32 -15.37
N GLY A 234 -13.16 -5.85 -15.62
CA GLY A 234 -12.01 -6.72 -15.86
C GLY A 234 -11.69 -7.65 -14.69
N LEU A 235 -11.86 -7.19 -13.45
CA LEU A 235 -11.72 -8.03 -12.26
C LEU A 235 -12.78 -9.16 -12.23
N ARG A 236 -14.05 -8.87 -12.55
CA ARG A 236 -15.11 -9.89 -12.62
C ARG A 236 -14.82 -10.93 -13.72
N GLU A 237 -14.34 -10.50 -14.88
CA GLU A 237 -13.91 -11.42 -15.96
C GLU A 237 -12.79 -12.36 -15.50
N TRP A 238 -11.96 -11.92 -14.55
CA TRP A 238 -10.90 -12.74 -13.95
C TRP A 238 -11.39 -13.58 -12.75
N GLY A 239 -12.68 -13.50 -12.41
CA GLY A 239 -13.28 -14.24 -11.30
C GLY A 239 -13.02 -13.64 -9.92
N TYR A 240 -12.76 -12.34 -9.86
CA TYR A 240 -12.71 -11.56 -8.60
C TYR A 240 -14.04 -10.88 -8.32
N GLU A 241 -14.22 -10.49 -7.07
CA GLU A 241 -15.39 -9.78 -6.56
C GLU A 241 -15.00 -8.34 -6.17
N PRO A 242 -15.07 -7.37 -7.11
CA PRO A 242 -14.72 -5.98 -6.80
C PRO A 242 -15.78 -5.33 -5.94
N ILE A 243 -15.34 -4.66 -4.88
CA ILE A 243 -16.16 -3.85 -3.99
C ILE A 243 -15.64 -2.41 -4.02
N ALA A 244 -16.51 -1.48 -4.35
CA ALA A 244 -16.18 -0.06 -4.35
C ALA A 244 -16.51 0.57 -3.00
N VAL A 245 -15.52 1.27 -2.40
CA VAL A 245 -15.69 2.07 -1.18
C VAL A 245 -15.27 3.50 -1.49
N GLU A 246 -16.10 4.47 -1.14
CA GLU A 246 -15.76 5.88 -1.34
C GLU A 246 -14.64 6.29 -0.38
N LEU A 247 -13.51 6.78 -0.95
CA LEU A 247 -12.30 7.17 -0.21
C LEU A 247 -11.73 8.52 -0.72
N ASP A 248 -12.60 9.40 -1.23
CA ASP A 248 -12.19 10.65 -1.85
C ASP A 248 -11.54 11.63 -0.87
N GLU A 249 -11.85 11.55 0.43
CA GLU A 249 -11.15 12.33 1.45
C GLU A 249 -9.67 11.93 1.56
N PHE A 250 -9.35 10.64 1.45
CA PHE A 250 -7.97 10.14 1.49
C PHE A 250 -7.23 10.35 0.16
N LEU A 251 -7.96 10.39 -0.96
CA LEU A 251 -7.38 10.78 -2.25
C LEU A 251 -6.73 12.17 -2.21
N LYS A 252 -7.29 13.10 -1.43
CA LYS A 252 -6.73 14.45 -1.26
C LYS A 252 -5.32 14.44 -0.68
N ALA A 253 -4.96 13.40 0.05
CA ALA A 253 -3.60 13.17 0.56
C ALA A 253 -2.79 12.19 -0.30
N GLY A 254 -3.38 11.68 -1.39
CA GLY A 254 -2.72 10.73 -2.30
C GLY A 254 -2.75 9.28 -1.79
N GLY A 255 -3.82 8.88 -1.09
CA GLY A 255 -4.00 7.51 -0.61
C GLY A 255 -5.41 6.97 -0.85
N SER A 256 -5.56 5.65 -0.80
CA SER A 256 -6.85 4.95 -0.91
C SER A 256 -6.82 3.67 -0.06
N ALA A 257 -7.59 2.64 -0.43
CA ALA A 257 -7.82 1.45 0.39
C ALA A 257 -6.53 0.75 0.86
N LYS A 258 -5.58 0.50 -0.05
CA LYS A 258 -4.32 -0.18 0.29
C LYS A 258 -3.47 0.67 1.23
N CYS A 259 -3.34 1.97 0.97
CA CYS A 259 -2.57 2.87 1.82
C CYS A 259 -3.05 2.87 3.29
N LEU A 260 -4.37 2.71 3.51
CA LEU A 260 -5.00 2.68 4.84
C LEU A 260 -4.85 1.34 5.57
N THR A 261 -4.16 0.36 4.98
CA THR A 261 -4.12 -1.02 5.46
C THR A 261 -2.73 -1.63 5.35
N LEU A 262 -2.31 -2.39 6.37
CA LEU A 262 -1.10 -3.21 6.31
C LEU A 262 -1.42 -4.65 6.71
N ARG A 263 -1.14 -5.61 5.81
CA ARG A 263 -1.31 -7.04 6.12
C ARG A 263 -0.28 -7.48 7.17
N LEU A 264 -0.77 -8.17 8.20
CA LEU A 264 0.04 -8.66 9.32
C LEU A 264 0.39 -10.16 9.20
N ASP A 265 -0.23 -10.85 8.28
CA ASP A 265 -0.14 -12.30 8.06
C ASP A 265 0.36 -12.68 6.66
N GLY A 266 0.78 -11.67 5.90
CA GLY A 266 1.23 -11.79 4.51
C GLY A 266 0.12 -11.55 3.49
N GLU A 267 0.51 -11.07 2.30
CA GLU A 267 -0.42 -10.81 1.20
C GLU A 267 -0.89 -12.12 0.55
N ASP A 268 -2.14 -12.17 0.05
CA ASP A 268 -2.69 -13.35 -0.61
C ASP A 268 -1.95 -13.70 -1.91
N ALA A 269 -1.34 -12.71 -2.54
CA ALA A 269 -0.51 -12.91 -3.73
C ALA A 269 0.90 -13.42 -3.43
N ALA A 270 1.32 -13.50 -2.16
CA ALA A 270 2.65 -13.93 -1.79
C ALA A 270 2.76 -15.46 -1.71
N VAL A 271 3.94 -15.99 -2.06
CA VAL A 271 4.30 -17.39 -1.84
C VAL A 271 5.53 -17.41 -0.93
N TRP A 272 5.37 -17.99 0.25
CA TRP A 272 6.39 -17.96 1.30
C TRP A 272 7.35 -19.17 1.26
N GLU A 273 7.07 -20.17 0.43
CA GLU A 273 7.90 -21.38 0.26
C GLU A 273 9.09 -21.17 -0.70
#